data_cce8d718f0387a9411da0b0d822329ce
#
_entry.id   cce8d718f0387a9411da0b0d822329ce
#
_cell.length_a   1.000
_cell.length_b   1.000
_cell.length_c   1.000
_cell.angle_alpha   90.00
_cell.angle_beta   90.00
_cell.angle_gamma   90.00
#
_symmetry.space_group_name_H-M   'P 1'
#
loop_
_entity.id
_entity.type
_entity.pdbx_description
1 polymer ?
#
loop_
_entity_poly.entity_id
_entity_poly.type
_entity_poly.pdbx_seq_one_letter_code
_entity_poly.pdbx_strand_id
1 'polypeptide(L)' 'MISYSEKGDIVYIQLSDKKVAHTKAFDDRRIVDYDNDWNVVGVELIAASAGLDLRGLPEHDRLESEAKVLNFPLYV' A
#
# COMPACT_ATOMS: atom_id res chain seq x y z
N MET A 1 9.64 -3.36 0.87
CA MET A 1 9.43 -3.97 2.21
C MET A 1 7.95 -3.96 2.56
N ILE A 2 7.48 -5.03 3.14
CA ILE A 2 6.07 -5.17 3.50
C ILE A 2 5.98 -5.40 5.01
N SER A 3 5.01 -4.77 5.64
CA SER A 3 4.67 -5.06 7.03
C SER A 3 3.17 -5.31 7.16
N TYR A 4 2.81 -6.20 8.08
CA TYR A 4 1.42 -6.54 8.36
C TYR A 4 1.16 -6.41 9.85
N SER A 5 0.14 -5.64 10.19
CA SER A 5 -0.37 -5.55 11.56
C SER A 5 -1.60 -6.44 11.66
N GLU A 6 -1.44 -7.60 12.27
CA GLU A 6 -2.54 -8.54 12.44
C GLU A 6 -3.66 -7.92 13.29
N LYS A 7 -3.28 -7.22 14.34
CA LYS A 7 -4.23 -6.58 15.25
C LYS A 7 -5.09 -5.52 14.54
N GLY A 8 -4.46 -4.74 13.66
CA GLY A 8 -5.16 -3.70 12.91
C GLY A 8 -5.71 -4.18 11.57
N ASP A 9 -5.30 -5.37 11.14
CA ASP A 9 -5.61 -5.90 9.81
C ASP A 9 -5.19 -4.92 8.72
N ILE A 10 -3.96 -4.44 8.81
CA ILE A 10 -3.40 -3.44 7.91
C ILE A 10 -2.11 -3.97 7.30
N VAL A 11 -2.01 -3.90 5.97
CA VAL A 11 -0.77 -4.16 5.23
C VAL A 11 -0.20 -2.83 4.78
N TYR A 12 1.09 -2.63 4.99
CA TYR A 12 1.82 -1.49 4.42
C TYR A 12 2.86 -2.01 3.43
N ILE A 13 2.82 -1.51 2.20
CA ILE A 13 3.80 -1.86 1.17
C ILE A 13 4.68 -0.64 0.95
N GLN A 14 5.95 -0.74 1.34
CA GLN A 14 6.93 0.32 1.17
C GLN A 14 7.67 0.11 -0.16
N LEU A 15 7.66 1.13 -1.01
CA LEU A 15 8.32 1.11 -2.31
C LEU A 15 9.61 1.92 -2.34
N SER A 16 9.82 2.79 -1.36
CA SER A 16 10.97 3.70 -1.32
C SER A 16 11.39 3.91 0.12
N ASP A 17 12.67 4.20 0.34
CA ASP A 17 13.20 4.57 1.65
C ASP A 17 13.23 6.09 1.87
N LYS A 18 12.66 6.84 0.94
CA LYS A 18 12.55 8.30 1.08
C LYS A 18 11.62 8.65 2.23
N LYS A 19 11.86 9.83 2.80
CA LYS A 19 11.04 10.32 3.89
C LYS A 19 9.65 10.69 3.39
N VAL A 20 8.62 10.30 4.14
CA VAL A 20 7.24 10.69 3.84
C VAL A 20 7.07 12.18 4.13
N ALA A 21 6.61 12.92 3.12
CA ALA A 21 6.32 14.35 3.22
C ALA A 21 4.82 14.63 3.11
N HIS A 22 4.07 13.78 2.39
CA HIS A 22 2.64 13.96 2.18
C HIS A 22 1.94 12.61 2.32
N THR A 23 0.73 12.63 2.85
CA THR A 23 -0.11 11.43 2.97
C THR A 23 -1.50 11.78 2.48
N LYS A 24 -2.04 10.97 1.57
CA LYS A 24 -3.38 11.18 1.03
C LYS A 24 -4.18 9.91 1.06
N ALA A 25 -5.40 9.98 1.57
CA ALA A 25 -6.35 8.88 1.45
C ALA A 25 -6.78 8.77 -0.02
N PHE A 26 -6.57 7.59 -0.60
CA PHE A 26 -7.11 7.30 -1.92
C PHE A 26 -8.61 7.00 -1.80
N ASP A 27 -8.96 6.25 -0.76
CA ASP A 27 -10.36 6.01 -0.34
C ASP A 27 -10.35 5.58 1.14
N ASP A 28 -11.46 5.03 1.62
CA ASP A 28 -11.61 4.65 3.03
C ASP A 28 -10.67 3.55 3.47
N ARG A 29 -10.11 2.77 2.53
CA ARG A 29 -9.30 1.60 2.83
C ARG A 29 -7.88 1.70 2.31
N ARG A 30 -7.55 2.73 1.54
CA ARG A 30 -6.26 2.83 0.89
C ARG A 30 -5.68 4.21 1.07
N ILE A 31 -4.48 4.27 1.63
CA ILE A 31 -3.80 5.53 1.94
C ILE A 31 -2.44 5.49 1.28
N VAL A 32 -2.07 6.56 0.58
CA VAL A 32 -0.82 6.66 -0.15
C VAL A 32 0.09 7.69 0.49
N ASP A 33 1.33 7.28 0.76
CA ASP A 33 2.39 8.15 1.25
C ASP A 33 3.30 8.58 0.11
N TYR A 34 3.63 9.86 0.07
CA TYR A 34 4.48 10.45 -0.96
C TYR A 34 5.68 11.15 -0.33
N ASP A 35 6.78 11.22 -1.07
CA ASP A 35 7.92 12.03 -0.68
C ASP A 35 7.70 13.51 -1.06
N ASN A 36 8.72 14.34 -0.84
CA ASN A 36 8.62 15.77 -1.11
C ASN A 36 8.40 16.09 -2.59
N ASP A 37 8.77 15.19 -3.49
CA ASP A 37 8.61 15.34 -4.93
C ASP A 37 7.36 14.63 -5.45
N TRP A 38 6.48 14.19 -4.56
CA TRP A 38 5.25 13.46 -4.90
C TRP A 38 5.49 12.10 -5.56
N ASN A 39 6.63 11.49 -5.30
CA ASN A 39 6.83 10.09 -5.65
C ASN A 39 6.27 9.20 -4.55
N VAL A 40 5.71 8.07 -4.93
CA VAL A 40 5.11 7.15 -3.95
C VAL A 40 6.18 6.55 -3.06
N VAL A 41 6.04 6.70 -1.76
CA VAL A 41 6.89 6.04 -0.77
C VAL A 41 6.30 4.69 -0.37
N GLY A 42 5.00 4.64 -0.15
CA GLY A 42 4.32 3.42 0.23
C GLY A 42 2.82 3.57 0.24
N VAL A 43 2.14 2.44 0.45
CA VAL A 43 0.68 2.39 0.48
C VAL A 43 0.23 1.58 1.68
N GLU A 44 -0.73 2.11 2.42
CA GLU A 44 -1.39 1.42 3.52
C GLU A 44 -2.70 0.84 3.02
N LEU A 45 -2.89 -0.45 3.23
CA LEU A 45 -4.08 -1.18 2.81
C LEU A 45 -4.81 -1.68 4.05
N ILE A 46 -5.96 -1.09 4.32
CA ILE A 46 -6.79 -1.35 5.51
C ILE A 46 -7.75 -2.48 5.21
N ALA A 47 -8.10 -3.28 6.23
CA ALA A 47 -8.94 -4.47 6.10
C ALA A 47 -8.30 -5.49 5.14
N ALA A 48 -7.02 -5.75 5.34
CA ALA A 48 -6.22 -6.58 4.44
C ALA A 48 -6.77 -8.01 4.30
N SER A 49 -7.37 -8.57 5.34
CA SER A 49 -7.92 -9.93 5.30
C SER A 49 -9.11 -10.05 4.33
N ALA A 50 -9.78 -8.94 4.02
CA ALA A 50 -10.85 -8.91 3.03
C ALA A 50 -10.32 -8.84 1.59
N GLY A 51 -9.02 -8.64 1.43
CA GLY A 51 -8.34 -8.55 0.15
C GLY A 51 -7.55 -7.27 0.01
N LEU A 52 -6.49 -7.36 -0.79
CA LEU A 52 -5.64 -6.22 -1.11
C LEU A 52 -6.11 -5.67 -2.45
N ASP A 53 -6.76 -4.53 -2.42
CA ASP A 53 -7.30 -3.90 -3.64
C ASP A 53 -6.29 -2.88 -4.16
N LEU A 54 -5.63 -3.23 -5.27
CA LEU A 54 -4.62 -2.37 -5.89
C LEU A 54 -5.18 -1.57 -7.07
N ARG A 55 -6.44 -1.77 -7.42
CA ARG A 55 -7.05 -1.15 -8.61
C ARG A 55 -7.04 0.37 -8.50
N GLY A 56 -6.51 1.01 -9.54
CA GLY A 56 -6.47 2.47 -9.63
C GLY A 56 -5.37 3.15 -8.84
N LEU A 57 -4.60 2.42 -8.04
CA LEU A 57 -3.52 3.00 -7.24
C LEU A 57 -2.33 3.44 -8.10
N PRO A 58 -1.61 4.49 -7.70
CA PRO A 58 -0.35 4.83 -8.35
C PRO A 58 0.67 3.72 -8.10
N GLU A 59 1.63 3.54 -9.01
CA GLU A 59 2.64 2.48 -8.94
C GLU A 59 2.04 1.09 -8.86
N HIS A 60 0.92 0.90 -9.53
CA HIS A 60 0.13 -0.34 -9.49
C HIS A 60 0.98 -1.59 -9.75
N ASP A 61 1.83 -1.58 -10.78
CA ASP A 61 2.60 -2.77 -11.15
C ASP A 61 3.66 -3.13 -10.11
N ARG A 62 4.27 -2.12 -9.50
CA ARG A 62 5.23 -2.33 -8.42
C ARG A 62 4.53 -2.87 -7.17
N LEU A 63 3.36 -2.33 -6.86
CA LEU A 63 2.56 -2.81 -5.72
C LEU A 63 2.13 -4.25 -5.94
N GLU A 64 1.67 -4.58 -7.14
CA GLU A 64 1.27 -5.95 -7.46
C GLU A 64 2.44 -6.92 -7.30
N SER A 65 3.61 -6.56 -7.81
CA SER A 65 4.80 -7.40 -7.70
C SER A 65 5.17 -7.67 -6.24
N GLU A 66 5.08 -6.65 -5.38
CA GLU A 66 5.34 -6.81 -3.94
C GLU A 66 4.26 -7.62 -3.24
N ALA A 67 3.00 -7.38 -3.59
CA ALA A 67 1.86 -8.01 -2.91
C ALA A 67 1.72 -9.49 -3.23
N LYS A 68 2.24 -9.96 -4.35
CA LYS A 68 2.13 -11.37 -4.78
C LYS A 68 2.68 -12.36 -3.77
N VAL A 69 3.63 -11.97 -2.93
CA VAL A 69 4.22 -12.86 -1.93
C VAL A 69 3.33 -13.01 -0.69
N LEU A 70 2.31 -12.18 -0.58
CA LEU A 70 1.40 -12.21 0.56
C LEU A 70 0.26 -13.19 0.32
N ASN A 71 -0.24 -13.78 1.41
CA ASN A 71 -1.28 -14.78 1.35
C ASN A 71 -2.67 -14.16 1.58
N PHE A 72 -2.96 -13.08 0.88
CA PHE A 72 -4.25 -12.41 0.89
C PHE A 72 -4.88 -12.44 -0.50
N PRO A 73 -6.21 -12.42 -0.60
CA PRO A 73 -6.84 -12.20 -1.91
C PRO A 73 -6.32 -10.89 -2.50
N LEU A 74 -6.08 -10.88 -3.81
CA LEU A 74 -5.48 -9.74 -4.50
C LEU A 74 -6.40 -9.29 -5.63
N TYR A 75 -6.75 -8.01 -5.64
CA TYR A 75 -7.58 -7.40 -6.67
C TYR A 75 -6.73 -6.41 -7.45
N VAL A 76 -6.50 -6.70 -8.70
CA VAL A 76 -5.64 -5.95 -9.60
C VAL A 76 -6.46 -5.44 -10.82
#